data_7550550491dd25be5fd37626062d82aa
#
_entry.id   7550550491dd25be5fd37626062d82aa
#
_cell.length_a   1.000
_cell.length_b   1.000
_cell.length_c   1.000
_cell.angle_alpha   90.00
_cell.angle_beta   90.00
_cell.angle_gamma   90.00
#
_symmetry.space_group_name_H-M   'P 1'
#
loop_
_entity.id
_entity.type
_entity.pdbx_description
1 polymer ?
#
loop_
_entity_poly.entity_id
_entity_poly.type
_entity_poly.pdbx_seq_one_letter_code
_entity_poly.pdbx_strand_id
1 'polypeptide(L)'
;MDTKKTKKENGYSNCFPKRQLRSGYRSPDFIGDLYLRLPKSNNISYDNPVEEFSLDCSSEGTIELDRTYVKSDENWTLKLMVWFASGVAGLEIVCICVVWCLLIRTQKSLATNNQRYVLDATGFRKFTYTELKKATKGFTEEIGRGAGGIVYKVVLFDNRVAAIKRLYEANQGEEVFKAEVSLIGRINHINLIEMWGYCVDGKHRILVYEYMEHGCLADNLSANTLDSDKRFEIAVGTAKGLAYLHEDCLDWILHYDVKPQNILLDSNYQPKVADFGLSKLQNRSALQNLSFSRIRGTRGYMAPEWVFKFPITSKVDVYSYGIVVLEMVTGKGPSRSIHASAKERKFHAIDDGGEAEHKRMVTWVREKMNKAISNTSLLEEIIDPMLKGRYEMGKMETLIGVALQCIQEDKDARPTMIQVVRMLRQENDSQ
;
A
#
# COMPACT_ATOMS: atom_id res chain seq x y z
N MET A 1 29.65 -16.31 -45.98
CA MET A 1 30.86 -15.59 -46.44
C MET A 1 31.08 -14.41 -45.51
N ASP A 2 32.02 -14.52 -44.59
CA ASP A 2 32.34 -13.45 -43.64
C ASP A 2 33.43 -12.58 -44.20
N THR A 3 33.11 -11.36 -44.52
CA THR A 3 34.11 -10.35 -44.91
C THR A 3 34.53 -9.58 -43.67
N LYS A 4 35.81 -9.58 -43.36
CA LYS A 4 36.36 -8.74 -42.30
C LYS A 4 36.95 -7.48 -42.93
N LYS A 5 36.55 -6.32 -42.42
CA LYS A 5 37.05 -5.01 -42.82
C LYS A 5 38.03 -4.53 -41.75
N THR A 6 39.26 -4.15 -42.12
CA THR A 6 40.23 -3.58 -41.21
C THR A 6 40.27 -2.07 -41.37
N LYS A 7 40.13 -1.33 -40.28
CA LYS A 7 40.41 0.11 -40.21
C LYS A 7 41.60 0.31 -39.29
N LYS A 8 42.61 1.04 -39.74
CA LYS A 8 43.76 1.41 -38.91
C LYS A 8 43.50 2.77 -38.28
N GLU A 9 43.26 2.81 -36.99
CA GLU A 9 43.32 4.00 -36.17
C GLU A 9 44.30 3.75 -35.02
N ASN A 10 45.24 4.67 -34.79
CA ASN A 10 46.22 4.60 -33.70
C ASN A 10 47.11 3.34 -33.64
N GLY A 11 47.53 2.84 -34.79
CA GLY A 11 48.49 1.72 -34.85
C GLY A 11 47.92 0.32 -34.65
N TYR A 12 46.62 0.18 -34.35
CA TYR A 12 45.95 -1.12 -34.16
C TYR A 12 44.99 -1.42 -35.32
N SER A 13 44.99 -2.70 -35.79
CA SER A 13 44.11 -3.16 -36.85
C SER A 13 42.82 -3.71 -36.26
N ASN A 14 41.70 -3.02 -36.44
CA ASN A 14 40.38 -3.47 -36.03
C ASN A 14 39.68 -4.21 -37.15
N CYS A 15 39.29 -5.46 -36.93
CA CYS A 15 38.56 -6.28 -37.90
C CYS A 15 37.07 -6.31 -37.58
N PHE A 16 36.22 -5.89 -38.52
CA PHE A 16 34.77 -5.91 -38.38
C PHE A 16 34.16 -7.00 -39.28
N PRO A 17 33.39 -7.97 -38.74
CA PRO A 17 32.70 -8.97 -39.56
C PRO A 17 31.49 -8.36 -40.27
N LYS A 18 31.37 -8.56 -41.58
CA LYS A 18 30.20 -8.16 -42.36
C LYS A 18 29.48 -9.38 -42.89
N ARG A 19 28.18 -9.51 -42.54
CA ARG A 19 27.37 -10.72 -42.85
C ARG A 19 26.88 -10.83 -44.29
N GLN A 20 26.82 -9.73 -45.06
CA GLN A 20 26.38 -9.77 -46.46
C GLN A 20 27.15 -8.76 -47.33
N LEU A 21 27.65 -9.22 -48.44
CA LEU A 21 28.10 -8.39 -49.57
C LEU A 21 26.89 -8.14 -50.48
N ARG A 22 26.33 -6.94 -50.48
CA ARG A 22 25.44 -6.51 -51.54
C ARG A 22 26.29 -5.93 -52.66
N SER A 23 26.23 -6.54 -53.83
CA SER A 23 26.86 -6.05 -55.03
C SER A 23 26.39 -4.64 -55.37
N GLY A 24 27.33 -3.73 -55.54
CA GLY A 24 27.02 -2.44 -56.15
C GLY A 24 27.13 -1.19 -55.27
N TYR A 25 27.51 -1.26 -54.00
CA TYR A 25 27.76 -0.07 -53.18
C TYR A 25 29.22 0.18 -52.92
N ARG A 26 29.83 1.20 -53.50
CA ARG A 26 31.06 1.82 -53.06
C ARG A 26 30.74 2.90 -52.05
N SER A 27 31.26 2.76 -50.83
CA SER A 27 31.28 3.88 -49.88
C SER A 27 32.44 4.79 -50.23
N PRO A 28 32.24 6.07 -50.53
CA PRO A 28 33.34 6.98 -50.90
C PRO A 28 34.36 7.21 -49.75
N ASP A 29 33.98 6.95 -48.53
CA ASP A 29 34.78 7.22 -47.32
C ASP A 29 35.59 6.02 -46.85
N PHE A 30 35.70 4.94 -47.65
CA PHE A 30 36.42 3.76 -47.24
C PHE A 30 37.81 3.67 -47.82
N ILE A 31 38.83 3.95 -47.02
CA ILE A 31 40.26 3.75 -47.34
C ILE A 31 40.69 2.44 -46.69
N GLY A 32 40.83 1.38 -47.48
CA GLY A 32 41.33 0.08 -47.00
C GLY A 32 41.10 -1.06 -47.97
N ASP A 33 41.90 -2.12 -47.85
CA ASP A 33 41.84 -3.30 -48.72
C ASP A 33 40.71 -4.26 -48.30
N LEU A 34 40.02 -4.85 -49.26
CA LEU A 34 38.96 -5.82 -49.06
C LEU A 34 39.54 -7.24 -49.26
N TYR A 35 39.56 -8.05 -48.23
CA TYR A 35 40.01 -9.43 -48.32
C TYR A 35 38.77 -10.39 -48.32
N LEU A 36 38.70 -11.23 -49.35
CA LEU A 36 37.67 -12.27 -49.49
C LEU A 36 38.25 -13.61 -49.04
N ARG A 37 37.64 -14.22 -48.08
CA ARG A 37 37.97 -15.59 -47.67
C ARG A 37 37.24 -16.57 -48.60
N LEU A 38 37.94 -17.22 -49.49
CA LEU A 38 37.40 -18.31 -50.32
C LEU A 38 37.46 -19.63 -49.53
N PRO A 39 36.51 -20.53 -49.72
CA PRO A 39 36.59 -21.87 -49.16
C PRO A 39 37.77 -22.60 -49.82
N LYS A 40 38.59 -23.27 -49.02
CA LYS A 40 39.72 -24.10 -49.49
C LYS A 40 39.11 -25.34 -50.14
N SER A 41 39.01 -25.36 -51.48
CA SER A 41 38.72 -26.60 -52.18
C SER A 41 40.00 -27.40 -52.24
N ASN A 42 40.00 -28.55 -51.61
CA ASN A 42 41.06 -29.54 -51.82
C ASN A 42 40.92 -30.08 -53.25
N ASN A 43 41.99 -30.00 -54.02
CA ASN A 43 42.21 -30.44 -55.40
C ASN A 43 42.07 -29.35 -56.47
N ILE A 44 43.13 -28.55 -56.62
CA ILE A 44 43.57 -28.08 -57.92
C ILE A 44 45.04 -28.41 -57.96
N SER A 45 45.37 -29.44 -58.72
CA SER A 45 46.79 -29.73 -59.11
C SER A 45 47.25 -28.66 -60.14
N TYR A 46 48.21 -27.93 -59.75
CA TYR A 46 48.94 -27.05 -60.67
C TYR A 46 49.96 -27.88 -61.44
N ASP A 47 49.55 -28.29 -62.63
CA ASP A 47 50.44 -28.68 -63.70
C ASP A 47 50.03 -27.93 -64.96
N ASN A 48 50.64 -26.78 -65.18
CA ASN A 48 50.97 -26.27 -66.54
C ASN A 48 51.80 -24.99 -66.38
N PRO A 49 52.79 -24.78 -67.25
CA PRO A 49 53.77 -23.68 -67.16
C PRO A 49 53.07 -22.37 -67.55
N VAL A 50 53.47 -21.35 -66.80
CA VAL A 50 53.10 -19.97 -67.05
C VAL A 50 53.68 -19.52 -68.40
N GLU A 51 52.81 -19.38 -69.41
CA GLU A 51 53.17 -18.55 -70.60
C GLU A 51 53.05 -17.09 -70.15
N GLU A 52 54.20 -16.43 -70.19
CA GLU A 52 54.31 -14.98 -70.05
C GLU A 52 53.70 -14.31 -71.28
N PHE A 53 52.45 -13.87 -71.18
CA PHE A 53 51.88 -12.97 -72.18
C PHE A 53 52.38 -11.55 -71.90
N SER A 54 53.36 -11.10 -72.68
CA SER A 54 53.64 -9.67 -72.82
C SER A 54 52.52 -8.99 -73.60
N LEU A 55 51.72 -8.22 -72.93
CA LEU A 55 50.76 -7.30 -73.54
C LEU A 55 51.55 -6.08 -74.04
N ASP A 56 51.77 -6.07 -75.29
CA ASP A 56 52.32 -4.93 -76.04
C ASP A 56 51.20 -3.91 -76.22
N CYS A 57 51.20 -2.81 -75.50
CA CYS A 57 50.24 -1.71 -75.59
C CYS A 57 50.80 -0.73 -76.66
N SER A 58 50.68 -1.12 -77.94
CA SER A 58 50.89 -0.18 -79.04
C SER A 58 49.59 0.11 -79.79
N SER A 59 49.22 1.35 -79.63
CA SER A 59 48.49 2.23 -80.50
C SER A 59 47.08 1.91 -80.97
N GLU A 60 46.29 2.93 -80.75
CA GLU A 60 45.26 3.49 -81.59
C GLU A 60 43.93 2.69 -81.80
N GLY A 61 42.98 3.15 -81.12
CA GLY A 61 41.57 2.91 -81.39
C GLY A 61 40.72 3.24 -80.17
N THR A 62 40.47 4.52 -79.92
CA THR A 62 39.39 4.92 -79.01
C THR A 62 38.07 4.51 -79.62
N ILE A 63 37.53 3.38 -79.21
CA ILE A 63 36.16 3.00 -79.53
C ILE A 63 35.28 3.84 -78.57
N GLU A 64 34.70 4.91 -79.08
CA GLU A 64 33.60 5.61 -78.41
C GLU A 64 32.39 4.68 -78.36
N LEU A 65 32.20 4.06 -77.25
CA LEU A 65 30.97 3.35 -76.96
C LEU A 65 29.88 4.37 -76.65
N ASP A 66 29.02 4.61 -77.64
CA ASP A 66 27.84 5.47 -77.53
C ASP A 66 26.90 4.85 -76.47
N ARG A 67 26.91 5.44 -75.27
CA ARG A 67 25.99 5.02 -74.21
C ARG A 67 24.60 5.58 -74.55
N THR A 68 23.79 4.81 -75.22
CA THR A 68 22.37 5.06 -75.28
C THR A 68 21.75 4.84 -73.93
N TYR A 69 21.52 5.89 -73.21
CA TYR A 69 20.65 5.83 -72.04
C TYR A 69 19.24 5.56 -72.51
N VAL A 70 18.75 4.33 -72.31
CA VAL A 70 17.33 4.05 -72.42
C VAL A 70 16.68 4.82 -71.27
N LYS A 71 16.05 5.94 -71.59
CA LYS A 71 15.20 6.68 -70.66
C LYS A 71 14.08 5.74 -70.27
N SER A 72 14.20 5.16 -69.06
CA SER A 72 13.10 4.36 -68.49
C SER A 72 11.89 5.27 -68.47
N ASP A 73 10.88 4.95 -69.28
CA ASP A 73 9.60 5.63 -69.19
C ASP A 73 9.13 5.54 -67.74
N GLU A 74 9.03 6.68 -67.12
CA GLU A 74 8.49 6.76 -65.76
C GLU A 74 7.09 6.20 -65.78
N ASN A 75 6.94 4.95 -65.31
CA ASN A 75 5.63 4.30 -65.18
C ASN A 75 4.77 5.11 -64.21
N TRP A 76 4.14 6.14 -64.73
CA TRP A 76 3.21 7.01 -64.00
C TRP A 76 2.09 6.22 -63.34
N THR A 77 1.63 5.14 -63.95
CA THR A 77 0.65 4.20 -63.41
C THR A 77 1.14 3.50 -62.13
N LEU A 78 2.41 3.12 -62.07
CA LEU A 78 3.01 2.49 -60.89
C LEU A 78 3.16 3.51 -59.74
N LYS A 79 3.53 4.75 -60.05
CA LYS A 79 3.56 5.84 -59.04
C LYS A 79 2.17 6.13 -58.49
N LEU A 80 1.13 6.21 -59.35
CA LEU A 80 -0.25 6.37 -58.94
C LEU A 80 -0.75 5.23 -58.06
N MET A 81 -0.43 3.97 -58.40
CA MET A 81 -0.80 2.82 -57.55
C MET A 81 -0.14 2.87 -56.18
N VAL A 82 1.14 3.24 -56.10
CA VAL A 82 1.86 3.37 -54.81
C VAL A 82 1.25 4.52 -53.97
N TRP A 83 0.94 5.65 -54.59
CA TRP A 83 0.26 6.76 -53.90
C TRP A 83 -1.14 6.37 -53.41
N PHE A 84 -1.91 5.65 -54.22
CA PHE A 84 -3.23 5.15 -53.81
C PHE A 84 -3.13 4.14 -52.64
N ALA A 85 -2.23 3.15 -52.75
CA ALA A 85 -2.01 2.17 -51.72
C ALA A 85 -1.54 2.80 -50.40
N SER A 86 -0.62 3.78 -50.45
CA SER A 86 -0.16 4.48 -49.24
C SER A 86 -1.26 5.37 -48.63
N GLY A 87 -2.12 5.98 -49.46
CA GLY A 87 -3.30 6.74 -49.02
C GLY A 87 -4.31 5.87 -48.27
N VAL A 88 -4.62 4.67 -48.82
CA VAL A 88 -5.53 3.71 -48.20
C VAL A 88 -4.95 3.21 -46.86
N ALA A 89 -3.66 2.81 -46.85
CA ALA A 89 -2.99 2.37 -45.62
C ALA A 89 -2.94 3.48 -44.54
N GLY A 90 -2.71 4.72 -44.95
CA GLY A 90 -2.78 5.89 -44.07
C GLY A 90 -4.16 6.10 -43.46
N LEU A 91 -5.21 5.98 -44.27
CA LEU A 91 -6.60 6.07 -43.79
C LEU A 91 -6.95 4.97 -42.82
N GLU A 92 -6.51 3.72 -43.08
CA GLU A 92 -6.72 2.58 -42.20
C GLU A 92 -6.08 2.79 -40.83
N ILE A 93 -4.83 3.28 -40.79
CA ILE A 93 -4.15 3.59 -39.52
C ILE A 93 -4.91 4.68 -38.76
N VAL A 94 -5.38 5.72 -39.42
CA VAL A 94 -6.16 6.78 -38.77
C VAL A 94 -7.46 6.21 -38.18
N CYS A 95 -8.18 5.36 -38.94
CA CYS A 95 -9.39 4.70 -38.46
C CYS A 95 -9.12 3.83 -37.22
N ILE A 96 -8.05 3.03 -37.24
CA ILE A 96 -7.64 2.21 -36.08
C ILE A 96 -7.33 3.10 -34.87
N CYS A 97 -6.58 4.18 -35.04
CA CYS A 97 -6.29 5.13 -33.97
C CYS A 97 -7.56 5.79 -33.41
N VAL A 98 -8.50 6.19 -34.26
CA VAL A 98 -9.78 6.77 -33.83
C VAL A 98 -10.61 5.76 -33.03
N VAL A 99 -10.75 4.52 -33.53
CA VAL A 99 -11.46 3.45 -32.85
C VAL A 99 -10.80 3.15 -31.51
N TRP A 100 -9.47 3.05 -31.47
CA TRP A 100 -8.71 2.83 -30.22
C TRP A 100 -8.93 3.97 -29.22
N CYS A 101 -8.85 5.23 -29.66
CA CYS A 101 -9.15 6.38 -28.81
C CYS A 101 -10.59 6.37 -28.28
N LEU A 102 -11.56 5.99 -29.13
CA LEU A 102 -12.96 5.86 -28.72
C LEU A 102 -13.14 4.71 -27.71
N LEU A 103 -12.51 3.57 -27.92
CA LEU A 103 -12.55 2.43 -26.99
C LEU A 103 -11.93 2.80 -25.63
N ILE A 104 -10.79 3.49 -25.61
CA ILE A 104 -10.18 3.97 -24.37
C ILE A 104 -11.10 4.99 -23.65
N ARG A 105 -11.72 5.89 -24.40
CA ARG A 105 -12.68 6.86 -23.83
C ARG A 105 -13.93 6.18 -23.28
N THR A 106 -14.49 5.21 -23.99
CA THR A 106 -15.67 4.44 -23.53
C THR A 106 -15.34 3.56 -22.35
N GLN A 107 -14.19 2.88 -22.31
CA GLN A 107 -13.75 2.12 -21.15
C GLN A 107 -13.55 3.02 -19.91
N LYS A 108 -12.94 4.20 -20.06
CA LYS A 108 -12.83 5.17 -18.96
C LYS A 108 -14.21 5.68 -18.51
N SER A 109 -15.12 5.94 -19.43
CA SER A 109 -16.48 6.38 -19.12
C SER A 109 -17.31 5.29 -18.44
N LEU A 110 -17.22 4.03 -18.89
CA LEU A 110 -17.92 2.89 -18.28
C LEU A 110 -17.38 2.57 -16.89
N ALA A 111 -16.05 2.59 -16.71
CA ALA A 111 -15.42 2.40 -15.39
C ALA A 111 -15.82 3.53 -14.43
N THR A 112 -15.87 4.78 -14.92
CA THR A 112 -16.27 5.94 -14.10
C THR A 112 -17.78 5.92 -13.81
N ASN A 113 -18.62 5.50 -14.74
CA ASN A 113 -20.07 5.38 -14.50
C ASN A 113 -20.42 4.21 -13.57
N ASN A 114 -19.86 3.02 -13.77
CA ASN A 114 -20.08 1.91 -12.84
C ASN A 114 -19.58 2.24 -11.43
N GLN A 115 -18.46 2.93 -11.32
CA GLN A 115 -17.96 3.41 -10.03
C GLN A 115 -18.88 4.49 -9.43
N ARG A 116 -19.47 5.38 -10.22
CA ARG A 116 -20.46 6.35 -9.78
C ARG A 116 -21.75 5.68 -9.29
N TYR A 117 -22.32 4.74 -10.04
CA TYR A 117 -23.55 4.05 -9.64
C TYR A 117 -23.37 3.26 -8.33
N VAL A 118 -22.24 2.60 -8.12
CA VAL A 118 -21.92 1.90 -6.88
C VAL A 118 -21.69 2.89 -5.73
N LEU A 119 -21.03 4.01 -6.00
CA LEU A 119 -20.78 5.07 -5.01
C LEU A 119 -22.07 5.79 -4.58
N ASP A 120 -22.96 6.10 -5.52
CA ASP A 120 -24.25 6.72 -5.22
C ASP A 120 -25.21 5.76 -4.47
N ALA A 121 -25.17 4.47 -4.77
CA ALA A 121 -25.96 3.45 -4.09
C ALA A 121 -25.49 3.16 -2.65
N THR A 122 -24.21 3.38 -2.34
CA THR A 122 -23.64 3.18 -0.99
C THR A 122 -23.65 4.45 -0.14
N GLY A 123 -24.14 5.58 -0.64
CA GLY A 123 -24.09 6.88 0.07
C GLY A 123 -22.69 7.49 0.15
N PHE A 124 -21.71 6.89 -0.55
CA PHE A 124 -20.31 7.30 -0.55
C PHE A 124 -20.05 8.41 -1.58
N ARG A 125 -19.50 9.55 -1.14
CA ARG A 125 -19.39 10.75 -1.97
C ARG A 125 -17.94 11.18 -2.20
N LYS A 126 -17.64 11.57 -3.45
CA LYS A 126 -16.43 12.34 -3.77
C LYS A 126 -16.71 13.83 -3.60
N PHE A 127 -16.05 14.46 -2.66
CA PHE A 127 -16.14 15.90 -2.39
C PHE A 127 -15.07 16.67 -3.16
N THR A 128 -15.36 17.95 -3.47
CA THR A 128 -14.35 18.90 -3.95
C THR A 128 -13.70 19.62 -2.77
N TYR A 129 -12.45 20.06 -2.95
CA TYR A 129 -11.76 20.84 -1.91
C TYR A 129 -12.52 22.12 -1.56
N THR A 130 -13.10 22.78 -2.57
CA THR A 130 -13.88 24.02 -2.37
C THR A 130 -15.11 23.79 -1.53
N GLU A 131 -15.85 22.70 -1.72
CA GLU A 131 -16.99 22.32 -0.88
C GLU A 131 -16.58 22.14 0.56
N LEU A 132 -15.53 21.32 0.80
CA LEU A 132 -15.07 21.05 2.18
C LEU A 132 -14.48 22.28 2.85
N LYS A 133 -13.74 23.13 2.10
CA LYS A 133 -13.23 24.41 2.63
C LYS A 133 -14.35 25.35 3.01
N LYS A 134 -15.43 25.43 2.21
CA LYS A 134 -16.62 26.26 2.53
C LYS A 134 -17.36 25.70 3.74
N ALA A 135 -17.62 24.40 3.78
CA ALA A 135 -18.33 23.75 4.88
C ALA A 135 -17.59 23.89 6.22
N THR A 136 -16.24 23.76 6.22
CA THR A 136 -15.40 23.94 7.41
C THR A 136 -15.08 25.41 7.75
N LYS A 137 -15.65 26.37 7.01
CA LYS A 137 -15.32 27.80 7.16
C LYS A 137 -13.80 28.07 7.09
N GLY A 138 -13.12 27.34 6.18
CA GLY A 138 -11.67 27.45 6.04
C GLY A 138 -10.85 26.58 7.00
N PHE A 139 -11.41 25.48 7.50
CA PHE A 139 -10.78 24.55 8.45
C PHE A 139 -10.49 25.20 9.81
N THR A 140 -11.49 25.85 10.40
CA THR A 140 -11.35 26.60 11.66
C THR A 140 -11.61 25.77 12.90
N GLU A 141 -12.54 24.81 12.90
CA GLU A 141 -12.92 24.00 14.06
C GLU A 141 -12.08 22.70 14.11
N GLU A 142 -10.82 22.83 14.56
CA GLU A 142 -9.93 21.67 14.78
C GLU A 142 -10.38 20.92 16.05
N ILE A 143 -10.57 19.59 15.92
CA ILE A 143 -10.97 18.71 17.04
C ILE A 143 -9.89 17.69 17.37
N GLY A 144 -8.86 17.56 16.54
CA GLY A 144 -7.75 16.64 16.78
C GLY A 144 -6.62 16.83 15.81
N ARG A 145 -5.41 16.47 16.28
CA ARG A 145 -4.17 16.51 15.48
C ARG A 145 -3.31 15.31 15.81
N GLY A 146 -2.83 14.61 14.79
CA GLY A 146 -1.98 13.44 14.96
C GLY A 146 -0.97 13.27 13.82
N ALA A 147 -0.24 12.17 13.84
CA ALA A 147 0.79 11.85 12.83
C ALA A 147 0.22 11.77 11.40
N GLY A 148 -1.03 11.36 11.23
CA GLY A 148 -1.67 11.22 9.92
C GLY A 148 -2.27 12.51 9.36
N GLY A 149 -2.52 13.53 10.17
CA GLY A 149 -3.19 14.74 9.72
C GLY A 149 -3.90 15.50 10.82
N ILE A 150 -4.78 16.41 10.40
CA ILE A 150 -5.58 17.27 11.29
C ILE A 150 -7.06 16.93 11.03
N VAL A 151 -7.83 16.78 12.11
CA VAL A 151 -9.25 16.48 12.08
C VAL A 151 -10.07 17.71 12.45
N TYR A 152 -11.09 17.98 11.65
CA TYR A 152 -12.01 19.10 11.81
C TYR A 152 -13.43 18.62 11.93
N LYS A 153 -14.22 19.26 12.80
CA LYS A 153 -15.66 19.08 12.85
C LYS A 153 -16.34 19.95 11.79
N VAL A 154 -17.40 19.44 11.19
CA VAL A 154 -18.16 20.17 10.16
C VAL A 154 -19.60 19.75 10.14
N VAL A 155 -20.47 20.67 9.75
CA VAL A 155 -21.85 20.36 9.34
C VAL A 155 -21.87 20.37 7.80
N LEU A 156 -22.18 19.25 7.20
CA LEU A 156 -22.30 19.10 5.76
C LEU A 156 -23.58 19.78 5.23
N PHE A 157 -23.70 19.91 3.92
CA PHE A 157 -24.86 20.55 3.28
C PHE A 157 -26.18 19.80 3.51
N ASP A 158 -26.14 18.52 3.85
CA ASP A 158 -27.26 17.67 4.21
C ASP A 158 -27.57 17.67 5.72
N ASN A 159 -27.01 18.61 6.46
CA ASN A 159 -27.10 18.80 7.91
C ASN A 159 -26.49 17.67 8.75
N ARG A 160 -25.80 16.70 8.16
CA ARG A 160 -25.03 15.72 8.93
C ARG A 160 -23.78 16.35 9.53
N VAL A 161 -23.50 16.00 10.78
CA VAL A 161 -22.23 16.37 11.42
C VAL A 161 -21.18 15.34 11.04
N ALA A 162 -20.06 15.81 10.49
CA ALA A 162 -18.96 14.97 10.00
C ALA A 162 -17.63 15.33 10.67
N ALA A 163 -16.73 14.38 10.69
CA ALA A 163 -15.30 14.59 10.98
C ALA A 163 -14.50 14.56 9.67
N ILE A 164 -13.73 15.59 9.42
CA ILE A 164 -12.90 15.71 8.21
C ILE A 164 -11.44 15.57 8.60
N LYS A 165 -10.79 14.49 8.18
CA LYS A 165 -9.36 14.24 8.36
C LYS A 165 -8.59 14.76 7.14
N ARG A 166 -7.90 15.90 7.29
CA ARG A 166 -7.01 16.45 6.27
C ARG A 166 -5.60 15.91 6.48
N LEU A 167 -5.15 15.07 5.55
CA LEU A 167 -3.85 14.44 5.62
C LEU A 167 -2.71 15.44 5.29
N TYR A 168 -1.53 15.21 5.85
CA TYR A 168 -0.34 16.01 5.51
C TYR A 168 0.11 15.73 4.08
N GLU A 169 0.67 16.74 3.41
CA GLU A 169 1.05 16.69 1.98
C GLU A 169 2.29 15.84 1.67
N ALA A 170 2.91 15.19 2.64
CA ALA A 170 4.07 14.31 2.45
C ALA A 170 3.68 12.96 1.80
N ASN A 171 4.64 12.25 1.20
CA ASN A 171 4.46 10.92 0.60
C ASN A 171 3.74 9.93 1.52
N GLN A 172 3.94 10.05 2.83
CA GLN A 172 3.26 9.23 3.84
C GLN A 172 1.75 9.47 3.87
N GLY A 173 1.28 10.69 3.61
CA GLY A 173 -0.15 10.99 3.51
C GLY A 173 -0.84 10.32 2.32
N GLU A 174 -0.15 10.14 1.20
CA GLU A 174 -0.68 9.45 0.03
C GLU A 174 -0.85 7.94 0.29
N GLU A 175 0.11 7.30 0.98
CA GLU A 175 -0.01 5.88 1.35
C GLU A 175 -1.17 5.64 2.33
N VAL A 176 -1.28 6.48 3.38
CA VAL A 176 -2.38 6.45 4.34
C VAL A 176 -3.72 6.63 3.62
N PHE A 177 -3.81 7.64 2.76
CA PHE A 177 -5.02 7.90 1.97
C PHE A 177 -5.44 6.70 1.13
N LYS A 178 -4.50 6.09 0.39
CA LYS A 178 -4.77 4.91 -0.44
C LYS A 178 -5.21 3.70 0.40
N ALA A 179 -4.59 3.49 1.56
CA ALA A 179 -4.96 2.41 2.45
C ALA A 179 -6.42 2.57 2.92
N GLU A 180 -6.80 3.75 3.43
CA GLU A 180 -8.15 4.01 3.92
C GLU A 180 -9.20 3.96 2.80
N VAL A 181 -8.92 4.59 1.65
CA VAL A 181 -9.86 4.59 0.51
C VAL A 181 -10.03 3.20 -0.10
N SER A 182 -9.00 2.32 -0.06
CA SER A 182 -9.10 0.97 -0.60
C SER A 182 -10.09 0.07 0.16
N LEU A 183 -10.41 0.42 1.40
CA LEU A 183 -11.37 -0.30 2.25
C LEU A 183 -12.83 0.12 2.02
N ILE A 184 -13.05 1.19 1.22
CA ILE A 184 -14.39 1.69 0.92
C ILE A 184 -15.25 0.61 0.26
N GLY A 185 -16.48 0.47 0.77
CA GLY A 185 -17.41 -0.52 0.28
C GLY A 185 -17.07 -1.97 0.63
N ARG A 186 -15.95 -2.21 1.33
CA ARG A 186 -15.52 -3.52 1.81
C ARG A 186 -15.85 -3.75 3.27
N ILE A 187 -15.94 -2.68 4.06
CA ILE A 187 -16.24 -2.73 5.49
C ILE A 187 -17.53 -1.96 5.81
N ASN A 188 -18.43 -2.64 6.48
CA ASN A 188 -19.64 -2.04 7.04
C ASN A 188 -20.01 -2.82 8.30
N HIS A 189 -19.77 -2.24 9.47
CA HIS A 189 -20.06 -2.86 10.75
C HIS A 189 -20.27 -1.79 11.82
N ILE A 190 -21.21 -2.03 12.75
CA ILE A 190 -21.61 -1.05 13.78
C ILE A 190 -20.43 -0.58 14.66
N ASN A 191 -19.43 -1.43 14.87
CA ASN A 191 -18.26 -1.10 15.67
C ASN A 191 -17.01 -0.72 14.82
N LEU A 192 -17.22 -0.29 13.57
CA LEU A 192 -16.21 0.31 12.71
C LEU A 192 -16.64 1.70 12.27
N ILE A 193 -15.69 2.62 12.15
CA ILE A 193 -15.97 3.99 11.71
C ILE A 193 -16.48 3.98 10.27
N GLU A 194 -17.57 4.69 10.02
CA GLU A 194 -18.14 4.85 8.69
C GLU A 194 -17.45 6.01 7.95
N MET A 195 -16.93 5.72 6.76
CA MET A 195 -16.43 6.75 5.87
C MET A 195 -17.53 7.17 4.89
N TRP A 196 -17.89 8.45 4.88
CA TRP A 196 -18.91 8.99 3.98
C TRP A 196 -18.36 9.50 2.66
N GLY A 197 -17.06 9.68 2.57
CA GLY A 197 -16.44 10.10 1.32
C GLY A 197 -15.02 10.59 1.44
N TYR A 198 -14.52 11.14 0.34
CA TYR A 198 -13.17 11.65 0.26
C TYR A 198 -13.02 12.82 -0.72
N CYS A 199 -11.91 13.55 -0.62
CA CYS A 199 -11.48 14.55 -1.60
C CYS A 199 -10.06 14.26 -2.08
N VAL A 200 -9.90 14.26 -3.41
CA VAL A 200 -8.61 14.25 -4.12
C VAL A 200 -8.64 15.44 -5.06
N ASP A 201 -7.94 16.51 -4.68
CA ASP A 201 -7.86 17.74 -5.44
C ASP A 201 -6.44 18.30 -5.36
N GLY A 202 -5.70 18.27 -6.46
CA GLY A 202 -4.28 18.60 -6.50
C GLY A 202 -3.51 17.83 -5.42
N LYS A 203 -2.89 18.58 -4.49
CA LYS A 203 -2.13 18.03 -3.36
C LYS A 203 -2.98 17.70 -2.12
N HIS A 204 -4.26 18.04 -2.12
CA HIS A 204 -5.14 17.82 -0.98
C HIS A 204 -5.69 16.41 -0.95
N ARG A 205 -5.50 15.74 0.19
CA ARG A 205 -6.05 14.43 0.52
C ARG A 205 -6.88 14.57 1.78
N ILE A 206 -8.18 14.39 1.65
CA ILE A 206 -9.12 14.60 2.74
C ILE A 206 -10.07 13.42 2.80
N LEU A 207 -10.33 12.91 3.98
CA LEU A 207 -11.25 11.84 4.28
C LEU A 207 -12.42 12.39 5.11
N VAL A 208 -13.63 11.94 4.83
CA VAL A 208 -14.85 12.41 5.49
C VAL A 208 -15.51 11.23 6.18
N TYR A 209 -15.65 11.32 7.49
CA TYR A 209 -16.20 10.27 8.36
C TYR A 209 -17.43 10.77 9.12
N GLU A 210 -18.19 9.84 9.67
CA GLU A 210 -19.15 10.14 10.73
C GLU A 210 -18.45 10.84 11.91
N TYR A 211 -19.18 11.71 12.61
CA TYR A 211 -18.65 12.41 13.76
C TYR A 211 -18.91 11.60 15.04
N MET A 212 -17.90 11.49 15.89
CA MET A 212 -17.93 10.74 17.14
C MET A 212 -17.96 11.72 18.30
N GLU A 213 -19.09 11.80 18.98
CA GLU A 213 -19.41 12.86 19.95
C GLU A 213 -18.52 12.81 21.19
N HIS A 214 -18.16 11.61 21.64
CA HIS A 214 -17.32 11.43 22.82
C HIS A 214 -15.83 11.28 22.51
N GLY A 215 -15.41 11.52 21.25
CA GLY A 215 -13.99 11.47 20.84
C GLY A 215 -13.36 10.08 21.02
N CYS A 216 -12.09 10.03 21.42
CA CYS A 216 -11.37 8.76 21.53
C CYS A 216 -11.41 8.18 22.96
N LEU A 217 -11.23 6.85 23.03
CA LEU A 217 -11.15 6.12 24.30
C LEU A 217 -10.01 6.63 25.20
N ALA A 218 -8.88 7.04 24.63
CA ALA A 218 -7.73 7.55 25.40
C ALA A 218 -8.08 8.78 26.22
N ASP A 219 -8.81 9.75 25.63
CA ASP A 219 -9.22 10.96 26.29
C ASP A 219 -10.24 10.66 27.40
N ASN A 220 -11.17 9.75 27.13
CA ASN A 220 -12.19 9.36 28.08
C ASN A 220 -11.63 8.59 29.29
N LEU A 221 -10.62 7.73 29.07
CA LEU A 221 -9.88 7.08 30.17
C LEU A 221 -9.10 8.11 30.98
N SER A 222 -8.50 9.10 30.34
CA SER A 222 -7.74 10.15 31.01
C SER A 222 -8.63 11.09 31.84
N ALA A 223 -9.80 11.42 31.31
CA ALA A 223 -10.80 12.24 31.97
C ALA A 223 -11.63 11.47 33.02
N ASN A 224 -11.48 10.14 33.10
CA ASN A 224 -12.25 9.25 33.96
C ASN A 224 -13.78 9.40 33.78
N THR A 225 -14.24 9.51 32.54
CA THR A 225 -15.65 9.65 32.19
C THR A 225 -16.38 8.30 32.06
N LEU A 226 -15.64 7.20 32.04
CA LEU A 226 -16.15 5.85 31.82
C LEU A 226 -16.22 5.06 33.14
N ASP A 227 -17.43 4.61 33.48
CA ASP A 227 -17.63 3.60 34.51
C ASP A 227 -17.22 2.18 34.04
N SER A 228 -17.31 1.19 34.91
CA SER A 228 -16.94 -0.19 34.60
C SER A 228 -17.78 -0.82 33.51
N ASP A 229 -19.08 -0.53 33.48
CA ASP A 229 -20.00 -1.12 32.52
C ASP A 229 -19.73 -0.59 31.11
N LYS A 230 -19.51 0.71 30.97
CA LYS A 230 -19.08 1.29 29.70
C LYS A 230 -17.75 0.74 29.24
N ARG A 231 -16.74 0.57 30.15
CA ARG A 231 -15.44 -0.02 29.78
C ARG A 231 -15.63 -1.46 29.29
N PHE A 232 -16.53 -2.23 29.92
CA PHE A 232 -16.84 -3.59 29.46
C PHE A 232 -17.50 -3.60 28.08
N GLU A 233 -18.52 -2.78 27.86
CA GLU A 233 -19.23 -2.68 26.56
C GLU A 233 -18.28 -2.19 25.45
N ILE A 234 -17.40 -1.25 25.76
CA ILE A 234 -16.36 -0.80 24.82
C ILE A 234 -15.41 -1.95 24.47
N ALA A 235 -15.02 -2.77 25.41
CA ALA A 235 -14.17 -3.94 25.14
C ALA A 235 -14.90 -4.92 24.21
N VAL A 236 -16.16 -5.25 24.50
CA VAL A 236 -17.00 -6.15 23.69
C VAL A 236 -17.19 -5.60 22.27
N GLY A 237 -17.56 -4.34 22.14
CA GLY A 237 -17.80 -3.73 20.82
C GLY A 237 -16.53 -3.65 19.99
N THR A 238 -15.38 -3.29 20.60
CA THR A 238 -14.09 -3.27 19.93
C THR A 238 -13.71 -4.67 19.43
N ALA A 239 -13.91 -5.72 20.26
CA ALA A 239 -13.67 -7.10 19.87
C ALA A 239 -14.52 -7.53 18.66
N LYS A 240 -15.82 -7.13 18.63
CA LYS A 240 -16.71 -7.41 17.50
C LYS A 240 -16.24 -6.73 16.22
N GLY A 241 -15.81 -5.47 16.28
CA GLY A 241 -15.26 -4.75 15.13
C GLY A 241 -14.02 -5.44 14.55
N LEU A 242 -13.10 -5.86 15.42
CA LEU A 242 -11.90 -6.59 15.00
C LEU A 242 -12.22 -8.01 14.48
N ALA A 243 -13.17 -8.72 15.09
CA ALA A 243 -13.61 -10.03 14.60
C ALA A 243 -14.18 -9.94 13.19
N TYR A 244 -14.99 -8.93 12.91
CA TYR A 244 -15.50 -8.67 11.56
C TYR A 244 -14.39 -8.45 10.55
N LEU A 245 -13.37 -7.64 10.87
CA LEU A 245 -12.22 -7.40 9.98
C LEU A 245 -11.42 -8.67 9.70
N HIS A 246 -11.23 -9.52 10.70
CA HIS A 246 -10.39 -10.71 10.61
C HIS A 246 -11.11 -11.90 9.95
N GLU A 247 -12.43 -12.03 10.11
CA GLU A 247 -13.10 -13.30 9.84
C GLU A 247 -14.29 -13.16 8.87
N ASP A 248 -15.07 -12.07 8.94
CA ASP A 248 -16.28 -11.89 8.13
C ASP A 248 -16.03 -11.20 6.78
N CYS A 249 -14.94 -10.45 6.65
CA CYS A 249 -14.58 -9.80 5.39
C CYS A 249 -14.09 -10.82 4.35
N LEU A 250 -14.35 -10.56 3.06
CA LEU A 250 -13.85 -11.37 1.94
C LEU A 250 -12.32 -11.49 1.95
N ASP A 251 -11.65 -10.37 2.12
CA ASP A 251 -10.20 -10.29 2.35
C ASP A 251 -9.95 -10.08 3.83
N TRP A 252 -8.92 -10.69 4.38
CA TRP A 252 -8.51 -10.38 5.75
C TRP A 252 -7.98 -8.96 5.84
N ILE A 253 -8.52 -8.20 6.78
CA ILE A 253 -8.08 -6.84 7.03
C ILE A 253 -7.38 -6.82 8.38
N LEU A 254 -6.08 -6.55 8.35
CA LEU A 254 -5.26 -6.38 9.55
C LEU A 254 -5.14 -4.89 9.84
N HIS A 255 -5.52 -4.48 11.04
CA HIS A 255 -5.55 -3.07 11.44
C HIS A 255 -4.16 -2.50 11.68
N TYR A 256 -3.31 -3.23 12.40
CA TYR A 256 -1.92 -2.92 12.74
C TYR A 256 -1.70 -1.79 13.75
N ASP A 257 -2.71 -1.00 14.09
CA ASP A 257 -2.57 0.12 15.02
C ASP A 257 -3.73 0.21 16.01
N VAL A 258 -4.13 -0.93 16.61
CA VAL A 258 -5.16 -0.98 17.64
C VAL A 258 -4.61 -0.35 18.92
N LYS A 259 -5.22 0.79 19.33
CA LYS A 259 -4.86 1.57 20.51
C LYS A 259 -6.03 2.45 20.95
N PRO A 260 -6.05 2.98 22.18
CA PRO A 260 -7.18 3.77 22.67
C PRO A 260 -7.47 5.04 21.85
N GLN A 261 -6.47 5.64 21.19
CA GLN A 261 -6.66 6.80 20.33
C GLN A 261 -7.42 6.48 19.05
N ASN A 262 -7.40 5.22 18.60
CA ASN A 262 -8.06 4.74 17.39
C ASN A 262 -9.39 4.01 17.68
N ILE A 263 -9.87 4.03 18.91
CA ILE A 263 -11.19 3.57 19.31
C ILE A 263 -12.00 4.83 19.65
N LEU A 264 -12.94 5.16 18.79
CA LEU A 264 -13.78 6.34 18.92
C LEU A 264 -15.13 5.96 19.53
N LEU A 265 -15.76 6.90 20.23
CA LEU A 265 -17.00 6.68 20.96
C LEU A 265 -18.10 7.59 20.41
N ASP A 266 -19.22 7.00 20.01
CA ASP A 266 -20.41 7.74 19.56
C ASP A 266 -21.19 8.37 20.72
N SER A 267 -22.34 8.98 20.41
CA SER A 267 -23.22 9.62 21.40
C SER A 267 -23.72 8.69 22.52
N ASN A 268 -23.71 7.37 22.28
CA ASN A 268 -24.11 6.34 23.23
C ASN A 268 -22.93 5.61 23.88
N TYR A 269 -21.69 6.11 23.69
CA TYR A 269 -20.45 5.47 24.08
C TYR A 269 -20.21 4.12 23.41
N GLN A 270 -20.87 3.84 22.25
CA GLN A 270 -20.57 2.66 21.46
C GLN A 270 -19.21 2.84 20.77
N PRO A 271 -18.31 1.85 20.86
CA PRO A 271 -16.99 1.97 20.26
C PRO A 271 -17.04 1.72 18.77
N LYS A 272 -16.24 2.50 18.04
CA LYS A 272 -15.94 2.31 16.64
C LYS A 272 -14.43 2.32 16.40
N VAL A 273 -13.90 1.23 15.88
CA VAL A 273 -12.47 1.16 15.49
C VAL A 273 -12.26 2.04 14.27
N ALA A 274 -11.23 2.87 14.30
CA ALA A 274 -10.95 3.90 13.30
C ALA A 274 -9.46 3.96 12.96
N ASP A 275 -9.10 4.75 11.94
CA ASP A 275 -7.75 4.99 11.43
C ASP A 275 -7.11 3.75 10.76
N PHE A 276 -7.61 3.41 9.59
CA PHE A 276 -7.11 2.31 8.76
C PHE A 276 -5.88 2.66 7.91
N GLY A 277 -5.21 3.77 8.19
CA GLY A 277 -4.08 4.26 7.41
C GLY A 277 -2.88 3.33 7.35
N LEU A 278 -2.74 2.43 8.32
CA LEU A 278 -1.70 1.38 8.35
C LEU A 278 -2.21 0.01 7.94
N SER A 279 -3.52 -0.15 7.74
CA SER A 279 -4.18 -1.43 7.48
C SER A 279 -3.73 -2.06 6.17
N LYS A 280 -3.80 -3.38 6.12
CA LYS A 280 -3.51 -4.16 4.91
C LYS A 280 -4.63 -5.14 4.60
N LEU A 281 -5.01 -5.17 3.33
CA LEU A 281 -5.79 -6.25 2.74
C LEU A 281 -4.87 -7.45 2.50
N GLN A 282 -5.24 -8.60 3.05
CA GLN A 282 -4.50 -9.84 2.87
C GLN A 282 -5.39 -10.87 2.19
N ASN A 283 -5.00 -11.32 1.00
CA ASN A 283 -5.74 -12.34 0.28
C ASN A 283 -5.65 -13.68 1.03
N ARG A 284 -6.79 -14.31 1.33
CA ARG A 284 -6.90 -15.61 2.01
C ARG A 284 -6.12 -16.74 1.31
N SER A 285 -5.97 -16.67 -0.01
CA SER A 285 -5.26 -17.67 -0.82
C SER A 285 -3.75 -17.47 -0.91
N ALA A 286 -3.21 -16.32 -0.46
CA ALA A 286 -1.80 -15.94 -0.61
C ALA A 286 -0.97 -16.09 0.67
N LEU A 287 -1.25 -17.10 1.49
CA LEU A 287 -0.56 -17.37 2.77
C LEU A 287 0.97 -17.56 2.67
N GLN A 288 1.53 -17.69 1.47
CA GLN A 288 2.96 -18.01 1.27
C GLN A 288 3.88 -16.81 0.98
N ASN A 289 3.33 -15.61 0.74
CA ASN A 289 4.15 -14.42 0.41
C ASN A 289 4.05 -13.34 1.49
N LEU A 290 4.27 -13.70 2.74
CA LEU A 290 4.47 -12.73 3.82
C LEU A 290 5.83 -12.06 3.64
N SER A 291 5.90 -11.09 2.72
CA SER A 291 7.05 -10.21 2.62
C SER A 291 7.20 -9.47 3.94
N PHE A 292 8.40 -9.49 4.51
CA PHE A 292 8.76 -8.72 5.70
C PHE A 292 8.35 -7.25 5.50
N SER A 293 7.19 -6.89 6.01
CA SER A 293 6.74 -5.51 5.97
C SER A 293 7.54 -4.70 7.00
N ARG A 294 7.76 -3.42 6.70
CA ARG A 294 8.31 -2.48 7.69
C ARG A 294 7.52 -2.59 8.99
N ILE A 295 8.21 -2.51 10.13
CA ILE A 295 7.59 -2.42 11.46
C ILE A 295 6.54 -1.30 11.43
N ARG A 296 5.30 -1.62 11.80
CA ARG A 296 4.17 -0.70 11.81
C ARG A 296 3.41 -0.82 13.11
N GLY A 297 2.81 0.27 13.56
CA GLY A 297 2.03 0.34 14.78
C GLY A 297 2.63 1.28 15.82
N THR A 298 1.96 1.38 16.95
CA THR A 298 2.33 2.26 18.05
C THR A 298 3.10 1.49 19.13
N ARG A 299 4.29 1.96 19.50
CA ARG A 299 5.09 1.37 20.59
C ARG A 299 4.24 1.18 21.86
N GLY A 300 4.42 0.06 22.53
CA GLY A 300 3.66 -0.30 23.71
C GLY A 300 2.39 -1.11 23.45
N TYR A 301 1.85 -1.07 22.21
CA TYR A 301 0.73 -1.92 21.78
C TYR A 301 1.14 -2.98 20.78
N MET A 302 2.35 -2.90 20.26
CA MET A 302 2.86 -3.82 19.23
C MET A 302 3.15 -5.19 19.80
N ALA A 303 2.75 -6.22 19.05
CA ALA A 303 3.05 -7.61 19.39
C ALA A 303 4.56 -7.95 19.24
N PRO A 304 5.08 -8.91 20.03
CA PRO A 304 6.51 -9.28 20.00
C PRO A 304 7.02 -9.71 18.62
N GLU A 305 6.18 -10.35 17.80
CA GLU A 305 6.54 -10.81 16.46
C GLU A 305 6.99 -9.69 15.50
N TRP A 306 6.59 -8.45 15.73
CA TRP A 306 7.11 -7.30 14.99
C TRP A 306 8.61 -7.08 15.21
N VAL A 307 9.08 -7.31 16.43
CA VAL A 307 10.49 -7.14 16.81
C VAL A 307 11.32 -8.30 16.29
N PHE A 308 10.80 -9.53 16.40
CA PHE A 308 11.52 -10.75 16.03
C PHE A 308 11.38 -11.11 14.53
N LYS A 309 10.69 -10.30 13.72
CA LYS A 309 10.46 -10.52 12.29
C LYS A 309 9.80 -11.87 11.98
N PHE A 310 8.91 -12.34 12.84
CA PHE A 310 8.07 -13.50 12.56
C PHE A 310 6.95 -13.14 11.58
N PRO A 311 6.32 -14.15 10.94
CA PRO A 311 5.16 -13.91 10.08
C PRO A 311 4.05 -13.18 10.82
N ILE A 312 3.60 -12.05 10.24
CA ILE A 312 2.56 -11.20 10.82
C ILE A 312 1.18 -11.73 10.40
N THR A 313 0.33 -11.99 11.38
CA THR A 313 -1.05 -12.49 11.22
C THR A 313 -2.02 -11.60 11.99
N SER A 314 -3.33 -11.90 11.95
CA SER A 314 -4.35 -11.22 12.77
C SER A 314 -4.07 -11.24 14.28
N LYS A 315 -3.21 -12.14 14.72
CA LYS A 315 -2.80 -12.25 16.12
C LYS A 315 -2.03 -11.04 16.66
N VAL A 316 -1.50 -10.17 15.78
CA VAL A 316 -0.90 -8.89 16.21
C VAL A 316 -1.96 -7.91 16.71
N ASP A 317 -3.13 -7.85 16.04
CA ASP A 317 -4.24 -7.01 16.48
C ASP A 317 -4.87 -7.57 17.78
N VAL A 318 -4.92 -8.90 17.92
CA VAL A 318 -5.35 -9.56 19.17
C VAL A 318 -4.48 -9.16 20.35
N TYR A 319 -3.15 -9.15 20.15
CA TYR A 319 -2.21 -8.70 21.18
C TYR A 319 -2.46 -7.23 21.56
N SER A 320 -2.53 -6.36 20.55
CA SER A 320 -2.78 -4.92 20.75
C SER A 320 -4.10 -4.69 21.48
N TYR A 321 -5.15 -5.42 21.12
CA TYR A 321 -6.43 -5.41 21.82
C TYR A 321 -6.30 -5.79 23.29
N GLY A 322 -5.56 -6.88 23.60
CA GLY A 322 -5.30 -7.29 24.98
C GLY A 322 -4.66 -6.18 25.82
N ILE A 323 -3.71 -5.42 25.24
CA ILE A 323 -3.10 -4.27 25.91
C ILE A 323 -4.09 -3.15 26.18
N VAL A 324 -4.96 -2.84 25.18
CA VAL A 324 -6.02 -1.84 25.36
C VAL A 324 -6.97 -2.23 26.49
N VAL A 325 -7.35 -3.51 26.58
CA VAL A 325 -8.21 -4.00 27.66
C VAL A 325 -7.51 -3.87 29.03
N LEU A 326 -6.23 -4.21 29.13
CA LEU A 326 -5.48 -4.00 30.37
C LEU A 326 -5.41 -2.52 30.75
N GLU A 327 -5.24 -1.61 29.78
CA GLU A 327 -5.27 -0.17 30.04
C GLU A 327 -6.64 0.29 30.54
N MET A 328 -7.73 -0.25 29.98
CA MET A 328 -9.09 0.05 30.45
C MET A 328 -9.35 -0.43 31.88
N VAL A 329 -8.81 -1.59 32.24
CA VAL A 329 -9.01 -2.16 33.59
C VAL A 329 -8.14 -1.45 34.62
N THR A 330 -6.85 -1.24 34.30
CA THR A 330 -5.87 -0.74 35.27
C THR A 330 -5.78 0.78 35.35
N GLY A 331 -6.33 1.49 34.36
CA GLY A 331 -6.10 2.90 34.18
C GLY A 331 -4.63 3.26 33.87
N LYS A 332 -3.77 2.27 33.64
CA LYS A 332 -2.33 2.43 33.33
C LYS A 332 -2.07 1.92 31.93
N GLY A 333 -1.42 2.73 31.11
CA GLY A 333 -1.10 2.34 29.73
C GLY A 333 0.19 2.97 29.24
N PRO A 334 0.77 2.44 28.14
CA PRO A 334 2.02 2.93 27.55
C PRO A 334 1.97 4.41 27.19
N SER A 335 0.78 4.93 26.90
CA SER A 335 0.58 6.31 26.48
C SER A 335 0.50 7.31 27.65
N ARG A 336 0.22 6.87 28.86
CA ARG A 336 -0.02 7.78 30.02
C ARG A 336 1.23 8.23 30.73
N SER A 337 2.29 7.44 30.70
CA SER A 337 3.57 7.80 31.32
C SER A 337 4.28 9.00 30.67
N ILE A 338 3.93 9.31 29.42
CA ILE A 338 4.50 10.45 28.68
C ILE A 338 4.07 11.81 29.32
N HIS A 339 2.95 11.85 30.03
CA HIS A 339 2.41 13.07 30.67
C HIS A 339 2.67 13.17 32.17
N ALA A 340 3.13 12.11 32.84
CA ALA A 340 3.48 12.15 34.24
C ALA A 340 4.85 12.78 34.44
N SER A 341 4.81 14.04 34.90
CA SER A 341 5.85 14.89 35.48
C SER A 341 7.18 15.05 34.71
N ALA A 342 7.32 16.17 34.05
CA ALA A 342 8.59 16.73 33.57
C ALA A 342 9.65 16.96 34.70
N LYS A 343 9.35 16.61 35.95
CA LYS A 343 10.22 16.82 37.12
C LYS A 343 11.14 15.63 37.44
N GLU A 344 10.86 14.43 36.92
CA GLU A 344 11.68 13.24 37.18
C GLU A 344 12.62 12.81 36.04
N ARG A 345 12.62 13.57 34.91
CA ARG A 345 13.42 13.23 33.72
C ARG A 345 14.90 13.64 33.79
N LYS A 346 15.53 13.69 34.95
CA LYS A 346 16.96 14.06 35.07
C LYS A 346 17.95 12.89 35.04
N PHE A 347 17.50 11.66 34.95
CA PHE A 347 18.42 10.51 34.80
C PHE A 347 17.82 9.47 33.83
N HIS A 348 18.59 9.16 32.80
CA HIS A 348 18.40 8.20 31.70
C HIS A 348 17.68 8.74 30.44
N ALA A 349 18.43 9.47 29.66
CA ALA A 349 18.25 9.61 28.24
C ALA A 349 18.79 8.33 27.55
N ILE A 350 17.91 7.32 27.32
CA ILE A 350 17.98 6.34 26.24
C ILE A 350 16.53 5.89 25.98
N ASP A 351 16.11 5.90 24.75
CA ASP A 351 14.82 5.85 24.05
C ASP A 351 14.03 4.53 24.21
N ASP A 352 13.94 3.96 25.43
CA ASP A 352 13.33 2.64 25.68
C ASP A 352 12.14 2.68 26.68
N GLY A 353 11.66 3.87 27.04
CA GLY A 353 10.71 4.04 28.16
C GLY A 353 9.36 3.34 27.99
N GLY A 354 8.77 3.31 26.79
CA GLY A 354 7.42 2.76 26.57
C GLY A 354 7.36 1.25 26.57
N GLU A 355 8.37 0.55 26.07
CA GLU A 355 8.41 -0.91 26.01
C GLU A 355 8.74 -1.54 27.37
N ALA A 356 9.65 -0.90 28.13
CA ALA A 356 9.98 -1.33 29.48
C ALA A 356 8.79 -1.18 30.44
N GLU A 357 8.01 -0.11 30.32
CA GLU A 357 6.86 0.17 31.17
C GLU A 357 5.69 -0.75 30.86
N HIS A 358 5.46 -1.05 29.58
CA HIS A 358 4.50 -2.03 29.12
C HIS A 358 4.80 -3.44 29.69
N LYS A 359 6.04 -3.93 29.56
CA LYS A 359 6.46 -5.21 30.14
C LYS A 359 6.24 -5.24 31.65
N ARG A 360 6.54 -4.15 32.34
CA ARG A 360 6.30 -4.04 33.80
C ARG A 360 4.83 -4.16 34.16
N MET A 361 3.93 -3.50 33.41
CA MET A 361 2.50 -3.58 33.63
C MET A 361 1.98 -5.01 33.43
N VAL A 362 2.32 -5.63 32.29
CA VAL A 362 1.91 -7.00 31.99
C VAL A 362 2.40 -8.00 33.06
N THR A 363 3.68 -7.91 33.42
CA THR A 363 4.27 -8.78 34.46
C THR A 363 3.59 -8.56 35.78
N TRP A 364 3.36 -7.32 36.17
CA TRP A 364 2.67 -6.98 37.42
C TRP A 364 1.23 -7.53 37.46
N VAL A 365 0.47 -7.39 36.37
CA VAL A 365 -0.89 -7.96 36.31
C VAL A 365 -0.86 -9.49 36.40
N ARG A 366 0.05 -10.17 35.68
CA ARG A 366 0.21 -11.63 35.75
C ARG A 366 0.56 -12.12 37.15
N GLU A 367 1.50 -11.46 37.84
CA GLU A 367 1.89 -11.81 39.21
C GLU A 367 0.74 -11.64 40.18
N LYS A 368 -0.03 -10.55 40.06
CA LYS A 368 -1.20 -10.31 40.91
C LYS A 368 -2.30 -11.34 40.68
N MET A 369 -2.60 -11.64 39.40
CA MET A 369 -3.59 -12.68 39.06
C MET A 369 -3.22 -14.06 39.60
N ASN A 370 -1.96 -14.46 39.46
CA ASN A 370 -1.48 -15.74 39.96
C ASN A 370 -1.59 -15.84 41.50
N LYS A 371 -1.39 -14.73 42.20
CA LYS A 371 -1.55 -14.66 43.66
C LYS A 371 -3.01 -14.51 44.08
N ALA A 372 -3.88 -13.95 43.24
CA ALA A 372 -5.29 -13.73 43.49
C ALA A 372 -6.11 -15.03 43.56
N ILE A 373 -5.61 -16.14 42.99
CA ILE A 373 -6.21 -17.48 43.13
C ILE A 373 -6.44 -17.85 44.61
N SER A 374 -5.61 -17.32 45.51
CA SER A 374 -5.71 -17.55 46.97
C SER A 374 -6.25 -16.35 47.75
N ASN A 375 -6.43 -15.18 47.13
CA ASN A 375 -6.89 -13.97 47.83
C ASN A 375 -7.51 -12.94 46.85
N THR A 376 -8.83 -12.85 46.82
CA THR A 376 -9.61 -11.94 45.94
C THR A 376 -9.28 -10.45 46.15
N SER A 377 -8.77 -10.05 47.33
CA SER A 377 -8.42 -8.63 47.58
C SER A 377 -7.26 -8.13 46.65
N LEU A 378 -6.47 -9.06 46.12
CA LEU A 378 -5.38 -8.71 45.20
C LEU A 378 -5.86 -8.30 43.82
N LEU A 379 -7.10 -8.69 43.41
CA LEU A 379 -7.72 -8.25 42.18
C LEU A 379 -8.11 -6.76 42.26
N GLU A 380 -8.56 -6.32 43.42
CA GLU A 380 -8.88 -4.91 43.63
C GLU A 380 -7.70 -3.96 43.41
N GLU A 381 -6.48 -4.45 43.69
CA GLU A 381 -5.25 -3.68 43.45
C GLU A 381 -4.93 -3.49 41.94
N ILE A 382 -5.44 -4.39 41.08
CA ILE A 382 -5.26 -4.30 39.63
C ILE A 382 -6.17 -3.25 39.05
N ILE A 383 -7.39 -3.11 39.58
CA ILE A 383 -8.44 -2.27 39.04
C ILE A 383 -8.09 -0.78 39.24
N ASP A 384 -8.44 0.03 38.25
CA ASP A 384 -8.22 1.47 38.25
C ASP A 384 -8.80 2.12 39.53
N PRO A 385 -7.95 2.69 40.40
CA PRO A 385 -8.42 3.34 41.64
C PRO A 385 -9.44 4.46 41.39
N MET A 386 -9.44 5.03 40.17
CA MET A 386 -10.38 6.08 39.78
C MET A 386 -11.84 5.61 39.70
N LEU A 387 -12.07 4.29 39.54
CA LEU A 387 -13.41 3.71 39.60
C LEU A 387 -14.00 3.73 41.01
N LYS A 388 -13.20 3.98 42.03
CA LYS A 388 -13.62 4.16 43.45
C LYS A 388 -14.51 3.04 43.96
N GLY A 389 -14.22 1.78 43.64
CA GLY A 389 -15.00 0.63 44.04
C GLY A 389 -16.36 0.45 43.34
N ARG A 390 -16.67 1.30 42.34
CA ARG A 390 -17.90 1.21 41.55
C ARG A 390 -17.69 0.33 40.32
N TYR A 391 -17.61 -0.96 40.53
CA TYR A 391 -17.41 -1.96 39.46
C TYR A 391 -18.00 -3.31 39.88
N GLU A 392 -18.35 -4.09 38.87
CA GLU A 392 -18.75 -5.49 39.03
C GLU A 392 -17.50 -6.37 38.89
N MET A 393 -17.13 -7.07 40.00
CA MET A 393 -15.89 -7.86 40.05
C MET A 393 -15.85 -8.91 38.95
N GLY A 394 -16.93 -9.63 38.67
CA GLY A 394 -16.98 -10.66 37.64
C GLY A 394 -16.67 -10.12 36.22
N LYS A 395 -17.13 -8.92 35.90
CA LYS A 395 -16.78 -8.27 34.62
C LYS A 395 -15.30 -7.91 34.55
N MET A 396 -14.74 -7.41 35.68
CA MET A 396 -13.31 -7.06 35.72
C MET A 396 -12.42 -8.30 35.61
N GLU A 397 -12.76 -9.39 36.32
CA GLU A 397 -12.10 -10.66 36.20
C GLU A 397 -12.11 -11.21 34.78
N THR A 398 -13.29 -11.16 34.14
CA THR A 398 -13.44 -11.57 32.72
C THR A 398 -12.53 -10.76 31.81
N LEU A 399 -12.53 -9.42 31.94
CA LEU A 399 -11.67 -8.54 31.12
C LEU A 399 -10.18 -8.85 31.33
N ILE A 400 -9.74 -9.03 32.58
CA ILE A 400 -8.33 -9.36 32.88
C ILE A 400 -7.96 -10.72 32.28
N GLY A 401 -8.81 -11.74 32.50
CA GLY A 401 -8.58 -13.09 32.01
C GLY A 401 -8.47 -13.14 30.49
N VAL A 402 -9.39 -12.49 29.77
CA VAL A 402 -9.36 -12.37 28.31
C VAL A 402 -8.12 -11.61 27.84
N ALA A 403 -7.80 -10.48 28.47
CA ALA A 403 -6.64 -9.70 28.10
C ALA A 403 -5.34 -10.50 28.24
N LEU A 404 -5.17 -11.25 29.33
CA LEU A 404 -4.00 -12.09 29.56
C LEU A 404 -3.85 -13.22 28.53
N GLN A 405 -4.96 -13.77 28.01
CA GLN A 405 -4.93 -14.72 26.90
C GLN A 405 -4.54 -14.04 25.58
N CYS A 406 -5.04 -12.85 25.33
CA CYS A 406 -4.72 -12.08 24.11
C CYS A 406 -3.23 -11.70 24.02
N ILE A 407 -2.56 -11.46 25.16
CA ILE A 407 -1.15 -11.03 25.24
C ILE A 407 -0.15 -12.18 25.48
N GLN A 408 -0.50 -13.42 25.12
CA GLN A 408 0.45 -14.52 25.17
C GLN A 408 1.65 -14.23 24.25
N GLU A 409 2.86 -14.63 24.69
CA GLU A 409 4.08 -14.45 23.88
C GLU A 409 4.00 -15.27 22.60
N ASP A 410 3.57 -16.53 22.74
CA ASP A 410 3.26 -17.39 21.60
C ASP A 410 1.97 -16.90 20.91
N LYS A 411 2.11 -16.44 19.66
CA LYS A 411 0.98 -15.96 18.86
C LYS A 411 -0.10 -17.03 18.65
N ASP A 412 0.30 -18.31 18.56
CA ASP A 412 -0.63 -19.40 18.27
C ASP A 412 -1.43 -19.80 19.52
N ALA A 413 -0.95 -19.47 20.72
CA ALA A 413 -1.70 -19.60 21.98
C ALA A 413 -2.75 -18.48 22.19
N ARG A 414 -2.69 -17.39 21.43
CA ARG A 414 -3.69 -16.32 21.54
C ARG A 414 -5.00 -16.75 20.91
N PRO A 415 -6.16 -16.39 21.48
CA PRO A 415 -7.48 -16.64 20.85
C PRO A 415 -7.64 -15.90 19.53
N THR A 416 -8.63 -16.27 18.70
CA THR A 416 -9.13 -15.44 17.63
C THR A 416 -10.06 -14.36 18.19
N MET A 417 -10.37 -13.29 17.40
CA MET A 417 -11.26 -12.25 17.90
C MET A 417 -12.70 -12.74 18.09
N ILE A 418 -13.18 -13.73 17.31
CA ILE A 418 -14.47 -14.39 17.56
C ILE A 418 -14.45 -15.12 18.91
N GLN A 419 -13.38 -15.85 19.21
CA GLN A 419 -13.23 -16.52 20.52
C GLN A 419 -13.20 -15.48 21.66
N VAL A 420 -12.53 -14.35 21.48
CA VAL A 420 -12.55 -13.23 22.43
C VAL A 420 -13.97 -12.73 22.69
N VAL A 421 -14.77 -12.52 21.64
CA VAL A 421 -16.17 -12.10 21.81
C VAL A 421 -16.98 -13.11 22.60
N ARG A 422 -16.83 -14.43 22.31
CA ARG A 422 -17.52 -15.50 23.07
C ARG A 422 -17.11 -15.52 24.54
N MET A 423 -15.81 -15.41 24.83
CA MET A 423 -15.28 -15.37 26.20
C MET A 423 -15.83 -14.16 26.97
N LEU A 424 -15.90 -12.97 26.37
CA LEU A 424 -16.46 -11.78 27.01
C LEU A 424 -17.96 -11.92 27.28
N ARG A 425 -18.69 -12.62 26.42
CA ARG A 425 -20.13 -12.87 26.58
C ARG A 425 -20.47 -14.08 27.45
N GLN A 426 -19.44 -14.82 27.91
CA GLN A 426 -19.61 -16.08 28.65
C GLN A 426 -20.49 -17.11 27.89
N GLU A 427 -20.48 -17.04 26.57
CA GLU A 427 -21.13 -18.05 25.73
C GLU A 427 -20.27 -19.32 25.78
N ASN A 428 -20.72 -20.30 26.56
CA ASN A 428 -20.06 -21.62 26.63
C ASN A 428 -20.12 -22.26 25.24
N ASP A 429 -18.99 -22.81 24.77
CA ASP A 429 -18.92 -23.68 23.60
C ASP A 429 -19.71 -24.98 23.89
N SER A 430 -21.04 -24.90 23.84
CA SER A 430 -21.92 -26.07 23.86
C SER A 430 -22.17 -26.46 22.41
N GLN A 431 -21.15 -27.04 21.75
CA GLN A 431 -21.32 -27.95 20.59
C GLN A 431 -20.03 -28.71 20.34
#